data_b0865d46fe21b6f7984df625b47b7963
#
_entry.id   b0865d46fe21b6f7984df625b47b7963
#
_cell.length_a   1.000
_cell.length_b   1.000
_cell.length_c   1.000
_cell.angle_alpha   90.00
_cell.angle_beta   90.00
_cell.angle_gamma   90.00
#
_symmetry.space_group_name_H-M   'P 1'
#
loop_
_entity.id
_entity.type
_entity.pdbx_description
1 polymer ?
#
loop_
_entity_poly.entity_id
_entity_poly.type
_entity_poly.pdbx_seq_one_letter_code
_entity_poly.pdbx_strand_id
1 'polypeptide(L)'
;MRSRALPTLLAASTAAIVYARYGRPWQLTWGATPAEVSRPLPGDELVTRPTFNATRAITIAATPQEIWPWLLQVGVTRAGWYSYDILDNLGRRSARHIIAELQNLAPGDVVPMSPNGKAGTPVLSMDPPASMVWGTPGESTWTWQLDANPDGSTRLITRVRSRYRWLSPSIAMSLLVEFTDIWMMRKMLLNLRDRAEGLVTEPAR
;
A
#
# COMPACT_ATOMS: atom_id res chain seq x y z
N MET A 1 -21.14 40.13 22.20
CA MET A 1 -20.87 38.91 21.38
C MET A 1 -19.62 38.22 21.94
N ARG A 2 -19.76 37.19 22.77
CA ARG A 2 -18.61 36.41 23.23
C ARG A 2 -18.05 35.60 22.04
N SER A 3 -16.81 35.80 21.71
CA SER A 3 -16.11 35.19 20.59
C SER A 3 -16.19 33.65 20.69
N ARG A 4 -16.96 33.03 19.79
CA ARG A 4 -17.02 31.56 19.62
C ARG A 4 -15.69 31.00 19.04
N ALA A 5 -14.76 31.87 18.68
CA ALA A 5 -13.49 31.51 18.07
C ALA A 5 -12.55 30.74 19.02
N LEU A 6 -12.47 31.10 20.30
CA LEU A 6 -11.58 30.46 21.23
C LEU A 6 -11.87 28.98 21.49
N PRO A 7 -13.12 28.56 21.80
CA PRO A 7 -13.44 27.14 21.98
C PRO A 7 -13.26 26.32 20.70
N THR A 8 -13.52 26.91 19.52
CA THR A 8 -13.30 26.25 18.23
C THR A 8 -11.81 26.01 17.96
N LEU A 9 -10.95 26.99 18.25
CA LEU A 9 -9.50 26.87 18.11
C LEU A 9 -8.93 25.82 19.09
N LEU A 10 -9.39 25.80 20.34
CA LEU A 10 -8.98 24.80 21.33
C LEU A 10 -9.39 23.38 20.87
N ALA A 11 -10.61 23.20 20.40
CA ALA A 11 -11.09 21.92 19.92
C ALA A 11 -10.28 21.42 18.69
N ALA A 12 -10.00 22.32 17.74
CA ALA A 12 -9.18 22.00 16.56
C ALA A 12 -7.75 21.63 16.95
N SER A 13 -7.13 22.37 17.88
CA SER A 13 -5.78 22.06 18.37
C SER A 13 -5.73 20.71 19.09
N THR A 14 -6.73 20.42 19.94
CA THR A 14 -6.84 19.14 20.64
C THR A 14 -6.99 17.99 19.63
N ALA A 15 -7.86 18.13 18.64
CA ALA A 15 -8.04 17.13 17.60
C ALA A 15 -6.76 16.88 16.80
N ALA A 16 -6.01 17.93 16.45
CA ALA A 16 -4.73 17.82 15.75
C ALA A 16 -3.68 17.10 16.61
N ILE A 17 -3.60 17.38 17.91
CA ILE A 17 -2.68 16.71 18.85
C ILE A 17 -3.05 15.22 18.97
N VAL A 18 -4.32 14.90 19.16
CA VAL A 18 -4.81 13.52 19.25
C VAL A 18 -4.50 12.76 17.97
N TYR A 19 -4.76 13.36 16.81
CA TYR A 19 -4.42 12.73 15.52
C TYR A 19 -2.90 12.51 15.39
N ALA A 20 -2.09 13.51 15.68
CA ALA A 20 -0.63 13.42 15.58
C ALA A 20 -0.05 12.35 16.54
N ARG A 21 -0.64 12.23 17.75
CA ARG A 21 -0.13 11.33 18.79
C ARG A 21 -0.58 9.88 18.65
N TYR A 22 -1.78 9.66 18.13
CA TYR A 22 -2.40 8.33 18.07
C TYR A 22 -2.85 7.93 16.67
N GLY A 23 -3.54 8.81 15.96
CA GLY A 23 -4.11 8.52 14.64
C GLY A 23 -3.02 8.28 13.59
N ARG A 24 -2.08 9.21 13.47
CA ARG A 24 -1.01 9.11 12.48
C ARG A 24 -0.05 7.92 12.71
N PRO A 25 0.43 7.63 13.92
CA PRO A 25 1.21 6.42 14.17
C PRO A 25 0.46 5.14 13.82
N TRP A 26 -0.82 5.01 14.23
CA TRP A 26 -1.65 3.88 13.85
C TRP A 26 -1.80 3.74 12.33
N GLN A 27 -2.08 4.83 11.64
CA GLN A 27 -2.20 4.88 10.18
C GLN A 27 -0.93 4.42 9.47
N LEU A 28 0.23 4.85 9.97
CA LEU A 28 1.52 4.53 9.36
C LEU A 28 2.01 3.11 9.66
N THR A 29 1.50 2.47 10.74
CA THR A 29 2.01 1.17 11.20
C THR A 29 0.92 0.12 11.37
N TRP A 30 -0.23 0.30 10.71
CA TRP A 30 -1.35 -0.62 10.84
C TRP A 30 -0.95 -2.08 10.61
N GLY A 31 -1.20 -2.93 11.63
CA GLY A 31 -0.92 -4.35 11.60
C GLY A 31 0.55 -4.73 11.73
N ALA A 32 1.49 -3.79 11.62
CA ALA A 32 2.92 -4.06 11.77
C ALA A 32 3.38 -3.98 13.23
N THR A 33 4.32 -4.84 13.61
CA THR A 33 5.01 -4.80 14.89
C THR A 33 6.10 -3.71 14.90
N PRO A 34 6.54 -3.22 16.09
CA PRO A 34 7.68 -2.30 16.16
C PRO A 34 8.96 -2.83 15.51
N ALA A 35 9.21 -4.15 15.62
CA ALA A 35 10.35 -4.80 14.98
C ALA A 35 10.28 -4.75 13.46
N GLU A 36 9.10 -4.99 12.87
CA GLU A 36 8.87 -4.89 11.42
C GLU A 36 8.98 -3.45 10.91
N VAL A 37 8.55 -2.48 11.71
CA VAL A 37 8.68 -1.05 11.37
C VAL A 37 10.15 -0.62 11.35
N SER A 38 10.97 -1.12 12.25
CA SER A 38 12.38 -0.71 12.42
C SER A 38 13.37 -1.50 11.56
N ARG A 39 13.05 -2.74 11.14
CA ARG A 39 13.96 -3.56 10.36
C ARG A 39 14.17 -2.99 8.95
N PRO A 40 15.39 -3.09 8.37
CA PRO A 40 15.62 -2.77 6.97
C PRO A 40 14.79 -3.67 6.04
N LEU A 41 14.23 -3.09 4.98
CA LEU A 41 13.57 -3.80 3.89
C LEU A 41 14.23 -3.43 2.55
N PRO A 42 14.16 -4.32 1.53
CA PRO A 42 14.64 -4.00 0.18
C PRO A 42 14.05 -2.68 -0.31
N GLY A 43 14.87 -1.80 -0.91
CA GLY A 43 14.46 -0.49 -1.43
C GLY A 43 14.47 0.65 -0.40
N ASP A 44 14.71 0.39 0.88
CA ASP A 44 14.85 1.45 1.90
C ASP A 44 15.99 2.41 1.61
N GLU A 45 17.08 1.90 1.04
CA GLU A 45 18.28 2.65 0.64
C GLU A 45 18.01 3.62 -0.51
N LEU A 46 17.00 3.38 -1.32
CA LEU A 46 16.66 4.22 -2.47
C LEU A 46 15.97 5.53 -2.07
N VAL A 47 15.36 5.58 -0.86
CA VAL A 47 14.74 6.79 -0.29
C VAL A 47 15.19 6.94 1.16
N THR A 48 16.40 7.44 1.37
CA THR A 48 17.07 7.46 2.68
C THR A 48 16.44 8.39 3.72
N ARG A 49 15.81 9.48 3.30
CA ARG A 49 15.14 10.49 4.17
C ARG A 49 13.71 10.74 3.72
N PRO A 50 12.82 9.76 3.91
CA PRO A 50 11.42 9.92 3.53
C PRO A 50 10.72 10.93 4.45
N THR A 51 9.77 11.68 3.88
CA THR A 51 8.83 12.51 4.65
C THR A 51 7.56 11.72 5.01
N PHE A 52 7.23 10.74 4.17
CA PHE A 52 6.22 9.72 4.43
C PHE A 52 6.90 8.36 4.48
N ASN A 53 6.68 7.62 5.58
CA ASN A 53 7.19 6.26 5.77
C ASN A 53 6.12 5.44 6.47
N ALA A 54 5.44 4.58 5.73
CA ALA A 54 4.37 3.75 6.25
C ALA A 54 4.73 2.27 6.08
N THR A 55 4.77 1.52 7.18
CA THR A 55 4.98 0.07 7.21
C THR A 55 3.73 -0.59 7.72
N ARG A 56 3.09 -1.43 6.92
CA ARG A 56 1.88 -2.16 7.28
C ARG A 56 2.05 -3.63 7.05
N ALA A 57 1.33 -4.44 7.81
CA ALA A 57 1.49 -5.87 7.71
C ALA A 57 0.20 -6.64 8.03
N ILE A 58 0.11 -7.84 7.47
CA ILE A 58 -0.98 -8.79 7.72
C ILE A 58 -0.43 -10.23 7.65
N THR A 59 -0.98 -11.13 8.43
CA THR A 59 -0.73 -12.56 8.28
C THR A 59 -1.80 -13.16 7.38
N ILE A 60 -1.38 -14.02 6.45
CA ILE A 60 -2.20 -14.71 5.46
C ILE A 60 -1.98 -16.21 5.62
N ALA A 61 -3.05 -16.98 5.75
CA ALA A 61 -3.01 -18.43 5.86
C ALA A 61 -2.79 -19.09 4.49
N ALA A 62 -1.72 -18.68 3.82
CA ALA A 62 -1.28 -19.19 2.52
C ALA A 62 0.25 -19.05 2.43
N THR A 63 0.89 -19.85 1.59
CA THR A 63 2.33 -19.80 1.34
C THR A 63 2.71 -18.56 0.51
N PRO A 64 3.98 -18.11 0.53
CA PRO A 64 4.45 -17.05 -0.35
C PRO A 64 4.17 -17.34 -1.84
N GLN A 65 4.28 -18.61 -2.25
CA GLN A 65 4.02 -19.05 -3.63
C GLN A 65 2.55 -18.88 -4.06
N GLU A 66 1.62 -19.04 -3.12
CA GLU A 66 0.19 -18.82 -3.38
C GLU A 66 -0.20 -17.34 -3.38
N ILE A 67 0.51 -16.50 -2.62
CA ILE A 67 0.26 -15.05 -2.54
C ILE A 67 0.90 -14.32 -3.72
N TRP A 68 2.09 -14.73 -4.13
CA TRP A 68 2.90 -14.05 -5.14
C TRP A 68 2.16 -13.75 -6.44
N PRO A 69 1.43 -14.70 -7.06
CA PRO A 69 0.67 -14.46 -8.28
C PRO A 69 -0.34 -13.31 -8.17
N TRP A 70 -0.93 -13.13 -6.99
CA TRP A 70 -1.85 -12.02 -6.75
C TRP A 70 -1.16 -10.66 -6.76
N LEU A 71 0.08 -10.58 -6.26
CA LEU A 71 0.87 -9.36 -6.29
C LEU A 71 1.35 -9.03 -7.71
N LEU A 72 1.71 -10.03 -8.51
CA LEU A 72 2.17 -9.84 -9.88
C LEU A 72 1.13 -9.18 -10.77
N GLN A 73 -0.15 -9.43 -10.55
CA GLN A 73 -1.21 -8.97 -11.44
C GLN A 73 -1.88 -7.65 -11.05
N VAL A 74 -1.52 -7.02 -9.91
CA VAL A 74 -2.16 -5.76 -9.45
C VAL A 74 -1.91 -4.61 -10.42
N GLY A 75 -2.79 -3.61 -10.38
CA GLY A 75 -2.69 -2.38 -11.15
C GLY A 75 -3.98 -2.00 -11.85
N VAL A 76 -4.16 -0.70 -12.08
CA VAL A 76 -5.26 -0.18 -12.89
C VAL A 76 -5.15 -0.77 -14.29
N THR A 77 -6.25 -1.18 -14.90
CA THR A 77 -6.30 -1.86 -16.21
C THR A 77 -5.67 -3.27 -16.26
N ARG A 78 -5.12 -3.76 -15.15
CA ARG A 78 -4.70 -5.15 -14.92
C ARG A 78 -5.77 -5.87 -14.11
N ALA A 79 -5.39 -6.54 -13.02
CA ALA A 79 -6.34 -7.23 -12.13
C ALA A 79 -7.06 -6.31 -11.12
N GLY A 80 -6.79 -5.01 -11.14
CA GLY A 80 -7.26 -4.04 -10.14
C GLY A 80 -6.34 -3.98 -8.92
N TRP A 81 -6.73 -3.14 -7.95
CA TRP A 81 -5.94 -2.91 -6.73
C TRP A 81 -6.47 -3.68 -5.52
N TYR A 82 -7.53 -4.47 -5.69
CA TYR A 82 -8.20 -5.20 -4.59
C TYR A 82 -8.66 -4.28 -3.45
N SER A 83 -8.92 -3.01 -3.74
CA SER A 83 -9.32 -1.99 -2.78
C SER A 83 -10.75 -1.48 -3.05
N TYR A 84 -10.93 -0.18 -3.23
CA TYR A 84 -12.22 0.42 -3.58
C TYR A 84 -12.33 0.57 -5.09
N ASP A 85 -12.91 -0.42 -5.77
CA ASP A 85 -12.97 -0.48 -7.24
C ASP A 85 -13.53 0.81 -7.90
N ILE A 86 -14.41 1.55 -7.20
CA ILE A 86 -14.94 2.82 -7.71
C ILE A 86 -13.86 3.90 -7.74
N LEU A 87 -12.96 3.92 -6.75
CA LEU A 87 -11.95 4.97 -6.58
C LEU A 87 -10.67 4.68 -7.36
N ASP A 88 -10.22 3.44 -7.32
CA ASP A 88 -8.89 3.04 -7.78
C ASP A 88 -8.91 2.17 -9.05
N ASN A 89 -10.12 1.73 -9.50
CA ASN A 89 -10.28 0.89 -10.68
C ASN A 89 -11.44 1.32 -11.60
N LEU A 90 -11.88 2.57 -11.51
CA LEU A 90 -12.98 3.16 -12.31
C LEU A 90 -14.28 2.34 -12.26
N GLY A 91 -14.61 1.75 -11.12
CA GLY A 91 -15.78 0.91 -10.94
C GLY A 91 -15.66 -0.50 -11.55
N ARG A 92 -14.55 -0.83 -12.20
CA ARG A 92 -14.29 -2.19 -12.67
C ARG A 92 -13.95 -3.06 -11.47
N ARG A 93 -14.60 -4.21 -11.35
CA ARG A 93 -14.32 -5.15 -10.26
C ARG A 93 -12.91 -5.71 -10.39
N SER A 94 -12.18 -5.69 -9.28
CA SER A 94 -10.88 -6.38 -9.19
C SER A 94 -11.04 -7.88 -9.39
N ALA A 95 -10.07 -8.51 -10.06
CA ALA A 95 -10.09 -9.93 -10.38
C ALA A 95 -10.23 -10.80 -9.13
N ARG A 96 -10.89 -11.96 -9.32
CA ARG A 96 -11.13 -12.97 -8.28
C ARG A 96 -10.39 -14.28 -8.55
N HIS A 97 -9.63 -14.33 -9.64
CA HIS A 97 -8.79 -15.46 -10.03
C HIS A 97 -7.44 -14.97 -10.54
N ILE A 98 -6.48 -15.86 -10.62
CA ILE A 98 -5.17 -15.58 -11.22
C ILE A 98 -5.34 -15.53 -12.74
N ILE A 99 -4.84 -14.42 -13.32
CA ILE A 99 -4.85 -14.19 -14.78
C ILE A 99 -3.47 -14.56 -15.31
N ALA A 100 -3.39 -15.63 -16.09
CA ALA A 100 -2.12 -16.20 -16.57
C ALA A 100 -1.28 -15.19 -17.37
N GLU A 101 -1.94 -14.37 -18.19
CA GLU A 101 -1.32 -13.35 -19.04
C GLU A 101 -0.67 -12.21 -18.23
N LEU A 102 -1.00 -12.07 -16.95
CA LEU A 102 -0.48 -11.04 -16.06
C LEU A 102 0.63 -11.54 -15.13
N GLN A 103 1.11 -12.78 -15.31
CA GLN A 103 2.11 -13.38 -14.42
C GLN A 103 3.56 -13.12 -14.88
N ASN A 104 3.77 -12.32 -15.90
CA ASN A 104 5.07 -12.03 -16.52
C ASN A 104 5.70 -10.70 -16.06
N LEU A 105 5.22 -10.12 -14.95
CA LEU A 105 5.78 -8.88 -14.42
C LEU A 105 7.26 -9.07 -14.04
N ALA A 106 8.13 -8.16 -14.51
CA ALA A 106 9.58 -8.23 -14.34
C ALA A 106 10.17 -6.86 -13.98
N PRO A 107 11.40 -6.81 -13.44
CA PRO A 107 12.13 -5.55 -13.28
C PRO A 107 12.25 -4.78 -14.59
N GLY A 108 11.94 -3.48 -14.55
CA GLY A 108 11.85 -2.60 -15.71
C GLY A 108 10.42 -2.38 -16.22
N ASP A 109 9.49 -3.27 -15.92
CA ASP A 109 8.08 -3.07 -16.23
C ASP A 109 7.47 -1.94 -15.40
N VAL A 110 6.32 -1.43 -15.84
CA VAL A 110 5.60 -0.36 -15.15
C VAL A 110 4.23 -0.88 -14.70
N VAL A 111 3.98 -0.83 -13.40
CA VAL A 111 2.66 -1.08 -12.82
C VAL A 111 1.79 0.16 -13.02
N PRO A 112 0.68 0.09 -13.78
CA PRO A 112 -0.12 1.26 -14.09
C PRO A 112 -0.89 1.75 -12.85
N MET A 113 -0.72 3.05 -12.55
CA MET A 113 -1.36 3.75 -11.42
C MET A 113 -2.54 4.62 -11.88
N SER A 114 -2.70 4.83 -13.17
CA SER A 114 -3.79 5.61 -13.75
C SER A 114 -4.42 4.91 -14.94
N PRO A 115 -5.73 5.14 -15.17
CA PRO A 115 -6.49 4.46 -16.23
C PRO A 115 -6.02 4.76 -17.66
N ASN A 116 -5.42 5.92 -17.85
CA ASN A 116 -4.90 6.36 -19.15
C ASN A 116 -3.45 5.91 -19.40
N GLY A 117 -2.87 5.12 -18.48
CA GLY A 117 -1.49 4.63 -18.56
C GLY A 117 -0.40 5.71 -18.41
N LYS A 118 -0.77 6.99 -18.20
CA LYS A 118 0.21 8.08 -18.11
C LYS A 118 0.97 8.11 -16.78
N ALA A 119 0.37 7.58 -15.71
CA ALA A 119 1.02 7.42 -14.42
C ALA A 119 1.19 5.93 -14.13
N GLY A 120 2.39 5.57 -13.71
CA GLY A 120 2.74 4.22 -13.32
C GLY A 120 3.95 4.22 -12.41
N THR A 121 4.20 3.11 -11.76
CA THR A 121 5.37 2.93 -10.91
C THR A 121 6.26 1.81 -11.47
N PRO A 122 7.54 2.08 -11.74
CA PRO A 122 8.46 1.06 -12.22
C PRO A 122 8.69 -0.05 -11.20
N VAL A 123 8.83 -1.28 -11.66
CA VAL A 123 9.36 -2.40 -10.89
C VAL A 123 10.88 -2.28 -10.88
N LEU A 124 11.47 -2.08 -9.71
CA LEU A 124 12.91 -1.85 -9.56
C LEU A 124 13.67 -3.17 -9.34
N SER A 125 13.14 -4.03 -8.49
CA SER A 125 13.72 -5.34 -8.19
C SER A 125 12.68 -6.34 -7.76
N MET A 126 13.00 -7.62 -7.94
CA MET A 126 12.18 -8.75 -7.51
C MET A 126 13.09 -9.90 -7.05
N ASP A 127 12.70 -10.54 -5.96
CA ASP A 127 13.24 -11.79 -5.44
C ASP A 127 12.06 -12.74 -5.19
N PRO A 128 11.56 -13.42 -6.23
CA PRO A 128 10.37 -14.26 -6.12
C PRO A 128 10.60 -15.51 -5.23
N PRO A 129 9.64 -15.89 -4.40
CA PRO A 129 8.41 -15.18 -4.07
C PRO A 129 8.54 -14.30 -2.81
N ALA A 130 9.75 -13.91 -2.42
CA ALA A 130 10.05 -13.29 -1.13
C ALA A 130 9.85 -11.77 -1.14
N SER A 131 10.27 -11.05 -2.20
CA SER A 131 10.17 -9.59 -2.19
C SER A 131 10.04 -8.96 -3.56
N MET A 132 9.44 -7.76 -3.59
CA MET A 132 9.33 -6.93 -4.78
C MET A 132 9.38 -5.45 -4.38
N VAL A 133 10.11 -4.65 -5.14
CA VAL A 133 10.25 -3.20 -4.93
C VAL A 133 9.81 -2.46 -6.17
N TRP A 134 8.88 -1.54 -6.01
CA TRP A 134 8.44 -0.59 -7.02
C TRP A 134 8.86 0.81 -6.63
N GLY A 135 9.00 1.72 -7.60
CA GLY A 135 9.20 3.12 -7.28
C GLY A 135 10.11 3.87 -8.23
N THR A 136 10.47 5.08 -7.79
CA THR A 136 11.44 5.96 -8.45
C THR A 136 12.52 6.30 -7.43
N PRO A 137 13.78 5.87 -7.64
CA PRO A 137 14.87 6.16 -6.71
C PRO A 137 14.97 7.66 -6.38
N GLY A 138 15.15 7.98 -5.11
CA GLY A 138 15.19 9.36 -4.60
C GLY A 138 13.83 10.02 -4.38
N GLU A 139 12.74 9.51 -4.96
CA GLU A 139 11.40 10.08 -4.82
C GLU A 139 10.47 9.21 -3.98
N SER A 140 10.28 7.95 -4.38
CA SER A 140 9.39 7.02 -3.69
C SER A 140 9.79 5.57 -3.92
N THR A 141 9.51 4.72 -2.92
CA THR A 141 9.54 3.26 -3.04
C THR A 141 8.31 2.64 -2.41
N TRP A 142 7.89 1.53 -2.96
CA TRP A 142 6.85 0.67 -2.43
C TRP A 142 7.34 -0.77 -2.43
N THR A 143 7.60 -1.29 -1.24
CA THR A 143 8.14 -2.63 -1.02
C THR A 143 7.04 -3.58 -0.58
N TRP A 144 7.09 -4.78 -1.13
CA TRP A 144 6.32 -5.95 -0.73
C TRP A 144 7.32 -6.99 -0.22
N GLN A 145 7.11 -7.49 0.99
CA GLN A 145 7.95 -8.51 1.61
C GLN A 145 7.06 -9.64 2.13
N LEU A 146 7.36 -10.87 1.76
CA LEU A 146 6.67 -12.08 2.19
C LEU A 146 7.62 -12.93 3.01
N ASP A 147 7.35 -13.05 4.30
CA ASP A 147 8.11 -13.89 5.22
C ASP A 147 7.30 -15.15 5.54
N ALA A 148 7.80 -16.31 5.15
CA ALA A 148 7.16 -17.58 5.45
C ALA A 148 7.23 -17.88 6.96
N ASN A 149 6.12 -18.25 7.56
CA ASN A 149 6.06 -18.74 8.94
C ASN A 149 6.16 -20.26 8.99
N PRO A 150 6.64 -20.84 10.12
CA PRO A 150 6.75 -22.29 10.28
C PRO A 150 5.42 -23.06 10.21
N ASP A 151 4.29 -22.38 10.45
CA ASP A 151 2.93 -22.94 10.38
C ASP A 151 2.34 -22.98 8.96
N GLY A 152 3.12 -22.58 7.94
CA GLY A 152 2.69 -22.52 6.55
C GLY A 152 1.97 -21.22 6.17
N SER A 153 1.72 -20.32 7.11
CA SER A 153 1.22 -18.98 6.82
C SER A 153 2.35 -18.06 6.34
N THR A 154 1.98 -16.91 5.80
CA THR A 154 2.93 -15.88 5.38
C THR A 154 2.65 -14.57 6.09
N ARG A 155 3.71 -13.93 6.57
CA ARG A 155 3.68 -12.55 7.00
C ARG A 155 3.96 -11.63 5.83
N LEU A 156 2.92 -10.98 5.32
CA LEU A 156 3.03 -9.96 4.27
C LEU A 156 3.25 -8.60 4.91
N ILE A 157 4.39 -7.98 4.59
CA ILE A 157 4.74 -6.62 5.02
C ILE A 157 4.84 -5.75 3.77
N THR A 158 4.22 -4.58 3.82
CA THR A 158 4.37 -3.58 2.78
C THR A 158 4.89 -2.28 3.38
N ARG A 159 5.85 -1.65 2.70
CA ARG A 159 6.41 -0.36 3.10
C ARG A 159 6.39 0.62 1.95
N VAL A 160 5.75 1.78 2.19
CA VAL A 160 5.78 2.91 1.28
C VAL A 160 6.67 4.00 1.88
N ARG A 161 7.64 4.44 1.12
CA ARG A 161 8.52 5.58 1.48
C ARG A 161 8.43 6.62 0.38
N SER A 162 8.19 7.88 0.72
CA SER A 162 8.19 8.96 -0.26
C SER A 162 8.72 10.27 0.30
N ARG A 163 9.20 11.13 -0.60
CA ARG A 163 9.66 12.48 -0.28
C ARG A 163 8.69 13.50 -0.80
N TYR A 164 8.14 14.33 0.07
CA TYR A 164 7.26 15.42 -0.33
C TYR A 164 8.05 16.60 -0.88
N ARG A 165 7.51 17.23 -1.88
CA ARG A 165 8.00 18.51 -2.41
C ARG A 165 7.25 19.63 -1.71
N TRP A 166 7.70 20.03 -0.52
CA TRP A 166 7.04 21.00 0.35
C TRP A 166 6.72 22.34 -0.31
N LEU A 167 7.56 22.80 -1.25
CA LEU A 167 7.39 24.07 -1.98
C LEU A 167 6.68 23.88 -3.32
N SER A 168 5.98 22.77 -3.54
CA SER A 168 5.23 22.49 -4.75
C SER A 168 3.73 22.49 -4.47
N PRO A 169 2.89 22.91 -5.43
CA PRO A 169 1.44 22.77 -5.35
C PRO A 169 0.97 21.33 -5.08
N SER A 170 1.81 20.34 -5.40
CA SER A 170 1.54 18.92 -5.13
C SER A 170 1.50 18.57 -3.64
N ILE A 171 1.95 19.44 -2.73
CA ILE A 171 1.93 19.16 -1.28
C ILE A 171 0.52 18.85 -0.76
N ALA A 172 -0.48 19.62 -1.21
CA ALA A 172 -1.86 19.39 -0.80
C ALA A 172 -2.34 17.99 -1.21
N MET A 173 -2.00 17.54 -2.44
CA MET A 173 -2.30 16.20 -2.93
C MET A 173 -1.55 15.15 -2.12
N SER A 174 -0.28 15.38 -1.79
CA SER A 174 0.52 14.44 -0.98
C SER A 174 -0.09 14.23 0.41
N LEU A 175 -0.56 15.29 1.07
CA LEU A 175 -1.23 15.21 2.37
C LEU A 175 -2.59 14.51 2.27
N LEU A 176 -3.35 14.75 1.20
CA LEU A 176 -4.60 14.05 0.94
C LEU A 176 -4.36 12.56 0.73
N VAL A 177 -3.35 12.21 -0.08
CA VAL A 177 -2.95 10.82 -0.32
C VAL A 177 -2.50 10.17 0.99
N GLU A 178 -1.69 10.84 1.82
CA GLU A 178 -1.28 10.32 3.13
C GLU A 178 -2.50 9.94 4.00
N PHE A 179 -3.54 10.78 4.02
CA PHE A 179 -4.74 10.54 4.82
C PHE A 179 -5.61 9.41 4.26
N THR A 180 -5.71 9.28 2.93
CA THR A 180 -6.58 8.30 2.27
C THR A 180 -5.90 6.93 2.08
N ASP A 181 -4.57 6.91 1.99
CA ASP A 181 -3.76 5.72 1.72
C ASP A 181 -4.01 4.58 2.71
N ILE A 182 -4.19 4.87 4.01
CA ILE A 182 -4.47 3.84 5.01
C ILE A 182 -5.74 3.03 4.68
N TRP A 183 -6.80 3.70 4.25
CA TRP A 183 -8.09 3.04 4.00
C TRP A 183 -8.01 2.15 2.76
N MET A 184 -7.35 2.64 1.71
CA MET A 184 -7.12 1.91 0.47
C MET A 184 -6.17 0.73 0.70
N MET A 185 -5.03 0.96 1.33
CA MET A 185 -4.04 -0.07 1.62
C MET A 185 -4.58 -1.15 2.54
N ARG A 186 -5.25 -0.75 3.63
CA ARG A 186 -5.87 -1.72 4.55
C ARG A 186 -6.87 -2.62 3.82
N LYS A 187 -7.73 -2.03 2.98
CA LYS A 187 -8.70 -2.81 2.20
C LYS A 187 -8.02 -3.71 1.18
N MET A 188 -6.98 -3.22 0.51
CA MET A 188 -6.17 -4.01 -0.41
C MET A 188 -5.56 -5.23 0.28
N LEU A 189 -4.92 -5.05 1.44
CA LEU A 189 -4.29 -6.14 2.19
C LEU A 189 -5.31 -7.18 2.65
N LEU A 190 -6.48 -6.75 3.17
CA LEU A 190 -7.55 -7.66 3.57
C LEU A 190 -8.12 -8.43 2.38
N ASN A 191 -8.39 -7.77 1.27
CA ASN A 191 -8.91 -8.41 0.07
C ASN A 191 -7.86 -9.31 -0.63
N LEU A 192 -6.58 -9.00 -0.51
CA LEU A 192 -5.49 -9.86 -0.97
C LEU A 192 -5.42 -11.13 -0.15
N ARG A 193 -5.51 -11.01 1.19
CA ARG A 193 -5.62 -12.15 2.09
C ARG A 193 -6.78 -13.05 1.70
N ASP A 194 -7.98 -12.50 1.58
CA ASP A 194 -9.20 -13.26 1.28
C ASP A 194 -9.10 -14.01 -0.06
N ARG A 195 -8.36 -13.46 -1.03
CA ARG A 195 -8.06 -14.10 -2.33
C ARG A 195 -7.06 -15.23 -2.20
N ALA A 196 -5.96 -14.99 -1.51
CA ALA A 196 -4.90 -15.99 -1.34
C ALA A 196 -5.37 -17.17 -0.47
N GLU A 197 -6.27 -16.92 0.48
CA GLU A 197 -6.91 -17.95 1.32
C GLU A 197 -8.09 -18.67 0.62
N GLY A 198 -8.39 -18.32 -0.64
CA GLY A 198 -9.49 -18.95 -1.39
C GLY A 198 -10.90 -18.59 -0.91
N LEU A 199 -11.04 -17.51 -0.14
CA LEU A 199 -12.33 -17.07 0.43
C LEU A 199 -13.18 -16.28 -0.59
N VAL A 200 -12.62 -15.93 -1.74
CA VAL A 200 -13.31 -15.19 -2.81
C VAL A 200 -13.61 -16.13 -3.96
N THR A 201 -14.86 -16.55 -4.06
CA THR A 201 -15.35 -17.37 -5.19
C THR A 201 -15.89 -16.49 -6.32
N GLU A 202 -15.78 -16.95 -7.57
CA GLU A 202 -16.52 -16.32 -8.66
C GLU A 202 -18.04 -16.50 -8.43
N PRO A 203 -18.85 -15.46 -8.72
CA PRO A 203 -20.30 -15.68 -8.74
C PRO A 203 -20.61 -16.74 -9.79
N ALA A 204 -21.43 -17.71 -9.45
CA ALA A 204 -21.95 -18.69 -10.40
C ALA A 204 -22.54 -17.92 -11.61
N ARG A 205 -22.14 -18.34 -12.82
CA ARG A 205 -22.63 -17.77 -14.08
C ARG A 205 -24.11 -18.08 -14.26
#